data_b5daac7f7b7ea392f93877a91997cbd6
#
_entry.id   b5daac7f7b7ea392f93877a91997cbd6
#
_cell.length_a   1.000
_cell.length_b   1.000
_cell.length_c   1.000
_cell.angle_alpha   90.00
_cell.angle_beta   90.00
_cell.angle_gamma   90.00
#
_symmetry.space_group_name_H-M   'P 1'
#
loop_
_entity.id
_entity.type
_entity.pdbx_description
1 polymer ?
#
loop_
_entity_poly.entity_id
_entity_poly.type
_entity_poly.pdbx_seq_one_letter_code
_entity_poly.pdbx_strand_id
1 'polypeptide(L)'
;MAHHQSAKKRIRQDEKKRLHNRYYKKSTRTAIKKVRQMKDPTESENQLPALFSMIERLSKRNLFHANKAANLKSGLALHIKRLG
;
A
#
# COMPACT_ATOMS: atom_id res chain seq x y z
N MET A 1 0.79 -27.60 -28.94
CA MET A 1 0.27 -26.30 -29.28
C MET A 1 0.83 -25.23 -28.36
N ALA A 2 1.47 -24.22 -28.93
CA ALA A 2 2.09 -23.14 -28.17
C ALA A 2 1.09 -22.34 -27.31
N HIS A 3 -0.15 -22.26 -27.76
CA HIS A 3 -1.19 -21.48 -27.09
C HIS A 3 -1.56 -21.97 -25.69
N HIS A 4 -1.59 -23.29 -25.49
CA HIS A 4 -1.94 -23.86 -24.18
C HIS A 4 -0.85 -23.63 -23.14
N GLN A 5 0.40 -23.75 -23.52
CA GLN A 5 1.53 -23.52 -22.63
C GLN A 5 1.65 -22.05 -22.26
N SER A 6 1.44 -21.16 -23.21
CA SER A 6 1.44 -19.70 -22.96
C SER A 6 0.31 -19.30 -22.04
N ALA A 7 -0.89 -19.86 -22.24
CA ALA A 7 -2.04 -19.59 -21.39
C ALA A 7 -1.81 -20.07 -19.96
N LYS A 8 -1.29 -21.29 -19.77
CA LYS A 8 -0.96 -21.81 -18.44
C LYS A 8 0.08 -20.97 -17.73
N LYS A 9 1.12 -20.56 -18.44
CA LYS A 9 2.17 -19.71 -17.90
C LYS A 9 1.60 -18.36 -17.44
N ARG A 10 0.73 -17.76 -18.27
CA ARG A 10 0.08 -16.49 -17.94
C ARG A 10 -0.82 -16.60 -16.71
N ILE A 11 -1.59 -17.68 -16.60
CA ILE A 11 -2.44 -17.94 -15.43
C ILE A 11 -1.58 -18.02 -14.16
N ARG A 12 -0.45 -18.74 -14.20
CA ARG A 12 0.46 -18.83 -13.06
C ARG A 12 1.05 -17.46 -12.70
N GLN A 13 1.42 -16.67 -13.69
CA GLN A 13 1.96 -15.33 -13.45
C GLN A 13 0.89 -14.41 -12.87
N ASP A 14 -0.34 -14.48 -13.36
CA ASP A 14 -1.45 -13.68 -12.88
C ASP A 14 -1.81 -14.03 -11.43
N GLU A 15 -1.82 -15.31 -11.08
CA GLU A 15 -2.04 -15.76 -9.71
C GLU A 15 -0.94 -15.26 -8.77
N LYS A 16 0.31 -15.36 -9.20
CA LYS A 16 1.46 -14.89 -8.43
C LYS A 16 1.39 -13.39 -8.20
N LYS A 17 1.07 -12.62 -9.24
CA LYS A 17 0.88 -11.17 -9.13
C LYS A 17 -0.27 -10.84 -8.18
N ARG A 18 -1.40 -11.56 -8.28
CA ARG A 18 -2.55 -11.35 -7.42
C ARG A 18 -2.21 -11.56 -5.94
N LEU A 19 -1.46 -12.62 -5.63
CA LEU A 19 -1.03 -12.91 -4.28
C LEU A 19 -0.09 -11.82 -3.76
N HIS A 20 0.88 -11.38 -4.57
CA HIS A 20 1.78 -10.29 -4.23
C HIS A 20 1.01 -8.99 -3.98
N ASN A 21 0.08 -8.66 -4.87
CA ASN A 21 -0.72 -7.44 -4.75
C ASN A 21 -1.57 -7.45 -3.48
N ARG A 22 -2.17 -8.59 -3.17
CA ARG A 22 -2.94 -8.77 -1.93
C ARG A 22 -2.07 -8.58 -0.70
N TYR A 23 -0.87 -9.15 -0.72
CA TYR A 23 0.10 -9.01 0.36
C TYR A 23 0.48 -7.54 0.57
N TYR A 24 0.82 -6.83 -0.50
CA TYR A 24 1.20 -5.42 -0.42
C TYR A 24 0.07 -4.54 0.09
N LYS A 25 -1.16 -4.78 -0.37
CA LYS A 25 -2.33 -4.05 0.14
C LYS A 25 -2.51 -4.28 1.63
N LYS A 26 -2.44 -5.52 2.06
CA LYS A 26 -2.61 -5.91 3.47
C LYS A 26 -1.51 -5.31 4.33
N SER A 27 -0.26 -5.38 3.89
CA SER A 27 0.88 -4.82 4.60
C SER A 27 0.74 -3.31 4.76
N THR A 28 0.32 -2.62 3.70
CA THR A 28 0.12 -1.17 3.75
C THR A 28 -1.01 -0.79 4.70
N ARG A 29 -2.14 -1.50 4.66
CA ARG A 29 -3.25 -1.26 5.58
C ARG A 29 -2.84 -1.49 7.03
N THR A 30 -2.06 -2.53 7.29
CA THR A 30 -1.55 -2.82 8.63
C THR A 30 -0.62 -1.71 9.11
N ALA A 31 0.26 -1.22 8.25
CA ALA A 31 1.16 -0.12 8.56
C ALA A 31 0.39 1.18 8.85
N ILE A 32 -0.63 1.50 8.07
CA ILE A 32 -1.50 2.65 8.30
C ILE A 32 -2.19 2.54 9.67
N LYS A 33 -2.76 1.39 9.96
CA LYS A 33 -3.44 1.14 11.24
C LYS A 33 -2.48 1.31 12.42
N LYS A 34 -1.27 0.78 12.28
CA LYS A 34 -0.23 0.90 13.31
C LYS A 34 0.12 2.35 13.58
N VAL A 35 0.33 3.16 12.55
CA VAL A 35 0.63 4.59 12.69
C VAL A 35 -0.53 5.32 13.36
N ARG A 36 -1.77 5.01 12.99
CA ARG A 36 -2.96 5.63 13.59
C ARG A 36 -3.14 5.29 15.07
N GLN A 37 -2.60 4.17 15.51
CA GLN A 37 -2.64 3.76 16.91
C GLN A 37 -1.50 4.35 17.74
N MET A 38 -0.47 4.88 17.11
CA MET A 38 0.64 5.53 17.80
C MET A 38 0.17 6.82 18.47
N LYS A 39 0.63 7.04 19.71
CA LYS A 39 0.29 8.23 20.48
C LYS A 39 1.39 9.27 20.46
N ASP A 40 2.61 8.88 20.15
CA ASP A 40 3.76 9.78 20.08
C ASP A 40 3.83 10.43 18.69
N PRO A 41 3.68 11.76 18.60
CA PRO A 41 3.75 12.45 17.30
C PRO A 41 5.09 12.28 16.60
N THR A 42 6.19 12.28 17.34
CA THR A 42 7.55 12.17 16.78
C THR A 42 7.78 10.80 16.15
N GLU A 43 7.42 9.73 16.85
CA GLU A 43 7.52 8.37 16.31
C GLU A 43 6.62 8.18 15.09
N SER A 44 5.40 8.68 15.16
CA SER A 44 4.45 8.61 14.05
C SER A 44 4.98 9.34 12.82
N GLU A 45 5.52 10.53 13.00
CA GLU A 45 6.11 11.33 11.93
C GLU A 45 7.29 10.63 11.28
N ASN A 46 8.12 9.96 12.07
CA ASN A 46 9.26 9.20 11.56
C ASN A 46 8.85 8.03 10.67
N GLN A 47 7.67 7.50 10.85
CA GLN A 47 7.13 6.40 10.03
C GLN A 47 6.55 6.87 8.69
N LEU A 48 6.24 8.16 8.56
CA LEU A 48 5.54 8.67 7.37
C LEU A 48 6.30 8.47 6.06
N PRO A 49 7.62 8.75 5.95
CA PRO A 49 8.30 8.58 4.66
C PRO A 49 8.20 7.16 4.12
N ALA A 50 8.41 6.16 4.96
CA ALA A 50 8.31 4.76 4.57
C ALA A 50 6.88 4.40 4.17
N LEU A 51 5.90 4.84 4.96
CA LEU A 51 4.49 4.57 4.71
C LEU A 51 4.00 5.24 3.42
N PHE A 52 4.42 6.48 3.19
CA PHE A 52 4.08 7.19 1.95
C PHE A 52 4.66 6.49 0.73
N SER A 53 5.88 5.96 0.83
CA SER A 53 6.48 5.15 -0.24
C SER A 53 5.66 3.91 -0.54
N MET A 54 5.16 3.22 0.49
CA MET A 54 4.29 2.06 0.31
C MET A 54 2.99 2.43 -0.41
N ILE A 55 2.37 3.52 -0.01
CA ILE A 55 1.12 4.01 -0.61
C ILE A 55 1.35 4.39 -2.08
N GLU A 56 2.44 5.08 -2.38
CA GLU A 56 2.79 5.47 -3.75
C GLU A 56 3.05 4.27 -4.64
N ARG A 57 3.71 3.24 -4.14
CA ARG A 57 3.93 2.00 -4.89
C ARG A 57 2.62 1.33 -5.28
N LEU A 58 1.64 1.31 -4.38
CA LEU A 58 0.32 0.77 -4.68
C LEU A 58 -0.39 1.60 -5.74
N SER A 59 -0.24 2.92 -5.71
CA SER A 59 -0.81 3.80 -6.72
C SER A 59 -0.15 3.57 -8.09
N LYS A 60 1.16 3.45 -8.13
CA LYS A 60 1.90 3.19 -9.37
C LYS A 60 1.53 1.85 -10.00
N ARG A 61 1.17 0.86 -9.18
CA ARG A 61 0.73 -0.46 -9.64
C ARG A 61 -0.77 -0.51 -9.94
N ASN A 62 -1.47 0.61 -9.86
CA ASN A 62 -2.91 0.71 -10.06
C ASN A 62 -3.73 -0.13 -9.06
N LEU A 63 -3.16 -0.45 -7.90
CA LEU A 63 -3.87 -1.15 -6.83
C LEU A 63 -4.69 -0.19 -5.98
N PHE A 64 -4.22 1.04 -5.85
CA PHE A 64 -4.96 2.16 -5.27
C PHE A 64 -5.07 3.25 -6.33
N HIS A 65 -6.26 3.83 -6.45
CA HIS A 65 -6.43 5.01 -7.30
C HIS A 65 -5.60 6.17 -6.74
N ALA A 66 -5.11 7.06 -7.62
CA ALA A 66 -4.32 8.22 -7.22
C ALA A 66 -5.04 9.08 -6.16
N ASN A 67 -6.35 9.25 -6.29
CA ASN A 67 -7.15 10.00 -5.33
C ASN A 67 -7.17 9.33 -3.95
N LYS A 68 -7.28 8.00 -3.92
CA LYS A 68 -7.23 7.25 -2.67
C LYS A 68 -5.87 7.39 -1.99
N ALA A 69 -4.79 7.29 -2.76
CA ALA A 69 -3.43 7.47 -2.24
C ALA A 69 -3.24 8.86 -1.66
N ALA A 70 -3.68 9.90 -2.37
CA ALA A 70 -3.60 11.28 -1.89
C ALA A 70 -4.41 11.48 -0.62
N ASN A 71 -5.62 10.93 -0.54
CA ASN A 71 -6.48 11.03 0.64
C ASN A 71 -5.86 10.32 1.84
N LEU A 72 -5.25 9.15 1.65
CA LEU A 72 -4.58 8.42 2.72
C LEU A 72 -3.39 9.21 3.27
N LYS A 73 -2.58 9.79 2.39
CA LYS A 73 -1.43 10.62 2.80
C LYS A 73 -1.89 11.84 3.58
N SER A 74 -2.88 12.56 3.07
CA SER A 74 -3.43 13.75 3.73
C SER A 74 -4.04 13.39 5.09
N GLY A 75 -4.79 12.31 5.16
CA GLY A 75 -5.40 11.84 6.40
C GLY A 75 -4.37 11.49 7.46
N LEU A 76 -3.29 10.84 7.07
CA LEU A 76 -2.20 10.50 7.99
C LEU A 76 -1.47 11.73 8.49
N ALA A 77 -1.16 12.68 7.60
CA ALA A 77 -0.49 13.93 7.97
C ALA A 77 -1.34 14.74 8.95
N LEU A 78 -2.65 14.84 8.70
CA LEU A 78 -3.58 15.54 9.59
C LEU A 78 -3.70 14.84 10.94
N HIS A 79 -3.74 13.52 10.95
CA HIS A 79 -3.84 12.73 12.18
C HIS A 79 -2.64 13.02 13.09
N ILE A 80 -1.44 13.03 12.53
CA ILE A 80 -0.20 13.29 13.28
C ILE A 80 -0.16 14.73 13.78
N LYS A 81 -0.58 15.66 12.94
CA LYS A 81 -0.66 17.09 13.33
C LYS A 81 -1.59 17.29 14.53
N ARG A 82 -2.69 16.52 14.58
CA ARG A 82 -3.64 16.59 15.71
C ARG A 82 -3.10 15.96 16.99
N LEU A 83 -2.18 15.03 16.88
CA LEU A 83 -1.51 14.44 18.05
C LEU A 83 -0.55 15.42 18.72
N GLY A 84 0.09 16.26 17.92
CA GLY A 84 0.98 17.31 18.40
C GLY A 84 0.23 18.52 18.82
#